data_094f98dd46fc14ae2a7a65b5174bf4d4
#
_entry.id   094f98dd46fc14ae2a7a65b5174bf4d4
#
_cell.length_a   1.000
_cell.length_b   1.000
_cell.length_c   1.000
_cell.angle_alpha   90.00
_cell.angle_beta   90.00
_cell.angle_gamma   90.00
#
_symmetry.space_group_name_H-M   'P 1'
#
loop_
_entity.id
_entity.type
_entity.pdbx_description
1 polymer ?
#
loop_
_entity_poly.entity_id
_entity_poly.type
_entity_poly.pdbx_seq_one_letter_code
_entity_poly.pdbx_strand_id
1 'polypeptide(L)'
;MGYHEAGYEVTGVDLKAQPDYPFTFIQADAMEILANLEFLSQFDVIHASPPCQVFTRARHLMKAQGNSTDKPDLVEAVRDALIAWGGTYVIENVPDAPMNGIILCGSSFDLKVRRHRIFESNVVIPELPHYHKEQGKPVGVYGAMGDQPQGEDKATGKYVYGGTVAKTLGEAQAAMGIDWLKWQQLKESIPPAYTKYIGEKLSTEVIHRG
;
A
#
# COMPACT_ATOMS: atom_id res chain seq x y z
N MET A 1 7.85 6.87 5.46
CA MET A 1 8.03 6.86 6.93
C MET A 1 8.56 5.50 7.42
N GLY A 2 7.88 4.36 7.19
CA GLY A 2 8.32 3.07 7.73
C GLY A 2 9.74 2.65 7.32
N TYR A 3 10.11 2.77 6.06
CA TYR A 3 11.50 2.53 5.64
C TYR A 3 12.50 3.46 6.32
N HIS A 4 12.15 4.74 6.51
CA HIS A 4 13.00 5.67 7.27
C HIS A 4 13.20 5.21 8.72
N GLU A 5 12.13 4.75 9.37
CA GLU A 5 12.20 4.17 10.73
C GLU A 5 13.02 2.88 10.79
N ALA A 6 13.15 2.16 9.67
CA ALA A 6 14.02 1.00 9.52
C ALA A 6 15.48 1.37 9.14
N GLY A 7 15.81 2.67 9.08
CA GLY A 7 17.17 3.15 8.83
C GLY A 7 17.53 3.48 7.38
N TYR A 8 16.55 3.48 6.46
CA TYR A 8 16.79 3.83 5.06
C TYR A 8 16.72 5.34 4.83
N GLU A 9 17.55 5.86 3.94
CA GLU A 9 17.34 7.13 3.28
C GLU A 9 16.29 6.94 2.18
N VAL A 10 15.23 7.77 2.18
CA VAL A 10 14.06 7.54 1.33
C VAL A 10 13.93 8.63 0.28
N THR A 11 13.78 8.22 -0.98
CA THR A 11 13.41 9.10 -2.10
C THR A 11 12.07 8.64 -2.65
N GLY A 12 11.09 9.53 -2.74
CA GLY A 12 9.77 9.25 -3.30
C GLY A 12 9.66 9.71 -4.76
N VAL A 13 8.92 8.94 -5.56
CA VAL A 13 8.57 9.29 -6.93
C VAL A 13 7.06 9.19 -7.10
N ASP A 14 6.43 10.20 -7.64
CA ASP A 14 5.01 10.20 -8.02
C ASP A 14 4.79 11.16 -9.20
N LEU A 15 3.84 10.82 -10.06
CA LEU A 15 3.43 11.69 -11.17
C LEU A 15 2.83 13.01 -10.67
N LYS A 16 2.19 12.99 -9.50
CA LYS A 16 1.57 14.15 -8.86
C LYS A 16 2.48 14.71 -7.78
N ALA A 17 2.53 16.04 -7.71
CA ALA A 17 3.23 16.71 -6.60
C ALA A 17 2.69 16.27 -5.24
N GLN A 18 3.60 15.97 -4.32
CA GLN A 18 3.29 15.55 -2.95
C GLN A 18 3.90 16.57 -1.95
N PRO A 19 3.27 17.76 -1.77
CA PRO A 19 3.86 18.85 -1.00
C PRO A 19 4.10 18.52 0.48
N ASP A 20 3.35 17.57 1.02
CA ASP A 20 3.45 17.13 2.42
C ASP A 20 4.41 15.92 2.58
N TYR A 21 5.14 15.51 1.51
CA TYR A 21 6.07 14.38 1.57
C TYR A 21 7.34 14.78 2.33
N PRO A 22 7.71 14.06 3.40
CA PRO A 22 8.75 14.53 4.34
C PRO A 22 10.19 14.23 3.91
N PHE A 23 10.40 13.57 2.77
CA PHE A 23 11.71 13.14 2.29
C PHE A 23 12.02 13.72 0.90
N THR A 24 13.15 13.36 0.33
CA THR A 24 13.48 13.70 -1.07
C THR A 24 12.38 13.24 -1.99
N PHE A 25 11.91 14.12 -2.87
CA PHE A 25 10.79 13.85 -3.76
C PHE A 25 11.12 14.24 -5.21
N ILE A 26 10.77 13.37 -6.14
CA ILE A 26 10.91 13.56 -7.57
C ILE A 26 9.53 13.47 -8.20
N GLN A 27 9.07 14.54 -8.82
CA GLN A 27 7.83 14.51 -9.60
C GLN A 27 8.14 14.02 -11.01
N ALA A 28 7.82 12.75 -11.29
CA ALA A 28 8.06 12.11 -12.57
C ALA A 28 7.12 10.92 -12.79
N ASP A 29 7.04 10.44 -14.03
CA ASP A 29 6.43 9.15 -14.32
C ASP A 29 7.34 8.02 -13.79
N ALA A 30 6.78 7.15 -12.95
CA ALA A 30 7.52 6.05 -12.35
C ALA A 30 8.07 5.07 -13.41
N MET A 31 7.39 4.88 -14.55
CA MET A 31 7.87 4.01 -15.62
C MET A 31 9.07 4.62 -16.35
N GLU A 32 9.13 5.96 -16.52
CA GLU A 32 10.31 6.64 -17.05
C GLU A 32 11.51 6.51 -16.11
N ILE A 33 11.28 6.65 -14.80
CA ILE A 33 12.32 6.44 -13.77
C ILE A 33 12.82 4.99 -13.79
N LEU A 34 11.92 4.00 -13.84
CA LEU A 34 12.27 2.58 -13.88
C LEU A 34 13.04 2.17 -15.15
N ALA A 35 12.89 2.91 -16.25
CA ALA A 35 13.66 2.69 -17.47
C ALA A 35 15.12 3.23 -17.38
N ASN A 36 15.43 4.06 -16.39
CA ASN A 36 16.76 4.66 -16.22
C ASN A 36 17.62 3.84 -15.23
N LEU A 37 18.25 2.79 -15.73
CA LEU A 37 19.07 1.89 -14.91
C LEU A 37 20.26 2.59 -14.20
N GLU A 38 20.84 3.62 -14.81
CA GLU A 38 21.91 4.41 -14.19
C GLU A 38 21.38 5.15 -12.95
N PHE A 39 20.21 5.77 -13.07
CA PHE A 39 19.57 6.40 -11.92
C PHE A 39 19.21 5.37 -10.84
N LEU A 40 18.67 4.22 -11.22
CA LEU A 40 18.28 3.17 -10.28
C LEU A 40 19.48 2.55 -9.54
N SER A 41 20.68 2.56 -10.14
CA SER A 41 21.88 2.01 -9.50
C SER A 41 22.33 2.73 -8.23
N GLN A 42 21.74 3.90 -7.92
CA GLN A 42 22.00 4.66 -6.70
C GLN A 42 21.21 4.13 -5.49
N PHE A 43 20.27 3.19 -5.71
CA PHE A 43 19.38 2.70 -4.66
C PHE A 43 19.68 1.24 -4.35
N ASP A 44 19.69 0.91 -3.06
CA ASP A 44 19.86 -0.46 -2.57
C ASP A 44 18.55 -1.25 -2.70
N VAL A 45 17.41 -0.56 -2.56
CA VAL A 45 16.07 -1.15 -2.58
C VAL A 45 15.10 -0.24 -3.34
N ILE A 46 14.27 -0.83 -4.19
CA ILE A 46 13.16 -0.13 -4.84
C ILE A 46 11.84 -0.72 -4.35
N HIS A 47 10.94 0.13 -3.83
CA HIS A 47 9.57 -0.22 -3.52
C HIS A 47 8.63 0.44 -4.54
N ALA A 48 7.82 -0.35 -5.21
CA ALA A 48 6.84 0.12 -6.18
C ALA A 48 5.41 -0.24 -5.75
N SER A 49 4.48 0.72 -5.85
CA SER A 49 3.05 0.53 -5.61
C SER A 49 2.26 0.93 -6.86
N PRO A 50 2.22 0.08 -7.89
CA PRO A 50 1.48 0.38 -9.12
C PRO A 50 -0.02 0.52 -8.86
N PRO A 51 -0.76 1.27 -9.70
CA PRO A 51 -2.17 1.56 -9.49
C PRO A 51 -3.02 0.31 -9.25
N CYS A 52 -3.72 0.26 -8.12
CA CYS A 52 -4.52 -0.89 -7.69
C CYS A 52 -5.97 -0.88 -8.22
N GLN A 53 -6.42 0.20 -8.89
CA GLN A 53 -7.83 0.40 -9.26
C GLN A 53 -8.37 -0.70 -10.19
N VAL A 54 -7.51 -1.34 -10.96
CA VAL A 54 -7.86 -2.46 -11.86
C VAL A 54 -8.27 -3.71 -11.08
N PHE A 55 -7.69 -3.92 -9.89
CA PHE A 55 -7.85 -5.13 -9.08
C PHE A 55 -8.79 -4.95 -7.89
N THR A 56 -9.25 -3.73 -7.58
CA THR A 56 -10.08 -3.51 -6.41
C THR A 56 -11.48 -4.11 -6.61
N ARG A 57 -12.02 -4.74 -5.56
CA ARG A 57 -13.41 -5.23 -5.53
C ARG A 57 -14.43 -4.13 -5.78
N ALA A 58 -14.07 -2.88 -5.50
CA ALA A 58 -14.89 -1.70 -5.81
C ALA A 58 -14.97 -1.37 -7.31
N ARG A 59 -14.18 -2.03 -8.19
CA ARG A 59 -14.19 -1.79 -9.64
C ARG A 59 -15.60 -1.85 -10.26
N HIS A 60 -16.38 -2.84 -9.87
CA HIS A 60 -17.75 -2.98 -10.37
C HIS A 60 -18.66 -1.82 -9.93
N LEU A 61 -18.48 -1.32 -8.71
CA LEU A 61 -19.22 -0.15 -8.21
C LEU A 61 -18.77 1.14 -8.90
N MET A 62 -17.47 1.32 -9.12
CA MET A 62 -16.92 2.46 -9.84
C MET A 62 -17.41 2.49 -11.29
N LYS A 63 -17.42 1.35 -11.97
CA LYS A 63 -17.95 1.21 -13.33
C LYS A 63 -19.46 1.50 -13.39
N ALA A 64 -20.23 1.04 -12.41
CA ALA A 64 -21.67 1.32 -12.31
C ALA A 64 -21.97 2.80 -12.04
N GLN A 65 -21.02 3.55 -11.45
CA GLN A 65 -21.11 5.00 -11.21
C GLN A 65 -20.57 5.84 -12.36
N GLY A 66 -20.24 5.22 -13.52
CA GLY A 66 -19.71 5.93 -14.69
C GLY A 66 -18.26 6.39 -14.56
N ASN A 67 -17.55 5.98 -13.52
CA ASN A 67 -16.13 6.27 -13.38
C ASN A 67 -15.31 5.37 -14.31
N SER A 68 -14.38 5.97 -15.08
CA SER A 68 -13.48 5.20 -15.94
C SER A 68 -12.60 4.31 -15.07
N THR A 69 -12.60 3.02 -15.40
CA THR A 69 -11.69 2.01 -14.81
C THR A 69 -10.58 1.63 -15.79
N ASP A 70 -10.41 2.40 -16.87
CA ASP A 70 -9.45 2.15 -17.95
C ASP A 70 -8.02 2.59 -17.59
N LYS A 71 -7.61 2.32 -16.35
CA LYS A 71 -6.19 2.45 -16.00
C LYS A 71 -5.47 1.18 -16.42
N PRO A 72 -4.24 1.32 -16.98
CA PRO A 72 -3.45 0.15 -17.36
C PRO A 72 -3.10 -0.68 -16.12
N ASP A 73 -3.07 -1.99 -16.31
CA ASP A 73 -2.39 -2.89 -15.36
C ASP A 73 -0.88 -2.69 -15.54
N LEU A 74 -0.25 -2.12 -14.54
CA LEU A 74 1.19 -1.86 -14.55
C LEU A 74 1.99 -2.86 -13.70
N VAL A 75 1.35 -3.84 -13.06
CA VAL A 75 2.05 -4.78 -12.17
C VAL A 75 3.10 -5.57 -12.92
N GLU A 76 2.75 -6.13 -14.08
CA GLU A 76 3.69 -6.89 -14.91
C GLU A 76 4.83 -6.02 -15.44
N ALA A 77 4.52 -4.86 -16.00
CA ALA A 77 5.53 -3.93 -16.53
C ALA A 77 6.50 -3.43 -15.46
N VAL A 78 6.00 -3.14 -14.26
CA VAL A 78 6.84 -2.75 -13.10
C VAL A 78 7.72 -3.91 -12.67
N ARG A 79 7.17 -5.14 -12.59
CA ARG A 79 7.93 -6.34 -12.24
C ARG A 79 9.06 -6.58 -13.22
N ASP A 80 8.80 -6.52 -14.53
CA ASP A 80 9.79 -6.73 -15.58
C ASP A 80 10.91 -5.69 -15.50
N ALA A 81 10.58 -4.43 -15.28
CA ALA A 81 11.56 -3.36 -15.11
C ALA A 81 12.46 -3.59 -13.87
N LEU A 82 11.88 -4.01 -12.74
CA LEU A 82 12.62 -4.30 -11.51
C LEU A 82 13.50 -5.55 -11.63
N ILE A 83 13.04 -6.58 -12.33
CA ILE A 83 13.86 -7.76 -12.67
C ILE A 83 15.03 -7.35 -13.57
N ALA A 84 14.79 -6.52 -14.58
CA ALA A 84 15.84 -6.03 -15.47
C ALA A 84 16.89 -5.16 -14.74
N TRP A 85 16.45 -4.37 -13.74
CA TRP A 85 17.37 -3.63 -12.87
C TRP A 85 18.27 -4.56 -12.05
N GLY A 86 17.76 -5.69 -11.56
CA GLY A 86 18.52 -6.74 -10.88
C GLY A 86 18.84 -6.49 -9.41
N GLY A 87 18.40 -5.38 -8.82
CA GLY A 87 18.56 -5.07 -7.40
C GLY A 87 17.47 -5.67 -6.51
N THR A 88 17.47 -5.29 -5.24
CA THR A 88 16.44 -5.73 -4.28
C THR A 88 15.17 -4.92 -4.48
N TYR A 89 14.03 -5.58 -4.64
CA TYR A 89 12.76 -4.88 -4.85
C TYR A 89 11.62 -5.43 -4.02
N VAL A 90 10.62 -4.57 -3.84
CA VAL A 90 9.31 -4.88 -3.27
C VAL A 90 8.23 -4.28 -4.17
N ILE A 91 7.21 -5.05 -4.53
CA ILE A 91 6.01 -4.56 -5.22
C ILE A 91 4.83 -4.71 -4.26
N GLU A 92 4.04 -3.66 -4.08
CA GLU A 92 2.86 -3.65 -3.23
C GLU A 92 1.58 -3.50 -4.05
N ASN A 93 0.53 -4.22 -3.66
CA ASN A 93 -0.80 -3.99 -4.23
C ASN A 93 -1.90 -4.55 -3.29
N VAL A 94 -3.15 -4.49 -3.76
CA VAL A 94 -4.28 -5.18 -3.10
C VAL A 94 -4.16 -6.70 -3.29
N PRO A 95 -4.71 -7.54 -2.38
CA PRO A 95 -4.56 -9.00 -2.46
C PRO A 95 -5.10 -9.65 -3.73
N ASP A 96 -6.03 -8.99 -4.42
CA ASP A 96 -6.61 -9.50 -5.67
C ASP A 96 -5.74 -9.20 -6.92
N ALA A 97 -4.58 -8.54 -6.78
CA ALA A 97 -3.61 -8.31 -7.85
C ALA A 97 -2.88 -9.61 -8.23
N PRO A 98 -2.47 -9.78 -9.52
CA PRO A 98 -1.77 -10.99 -9.99
C PRO A 98 -0.30 -11.02 -9.52
N MET A 99 -0.10 -11.18 -8.22
CA MET A 99 1.18 -11.14 -7.54
C MET A 99 1.38 -12.38 -6.65
N ASN A 100 2.64 -12.77 -6.48
CA ASN A 100 3.04 -13.84 -5.57
C ASN A 100 3.84 -13.23 -4.41
N GLY A 101 3.31 -13.29 -3.19
CA GLY A 101 3.97 -12.66 -2.05
C GLY A 101 3.23 -12.88 -0.75
N ILE A 102 3.71 -12.22 0.29
CA ILE A 102 3.09 -12.25 1.61
C ILE A 102 1.94 -11.24 1.69
N ILE A 103 0.96 -11.53 2.54
CA ILE A 103 -0.12 -10.59 2.85
C ILE A 103 0.10 -10.04 4.26
N LEU A 104 0.27 -8.72 4.36
CA LEU A 104 0.29 -8.04 5.66
C LEU A 104 -1.09 -7.47 6.00
N CYS A 105 -1.38 -7.48 7.30
CA CYS A 105 -2.63 -7.00 7.87
C CYS A 105 -2.34 -6.09 9.07
N GLY A 106 -3.11 -5.02 9.25
CA GLY A 106 -2.95 -4.13 10.39
C GLY A 106 -3.09 -4.82 11.75
N SER A 107 -3.86 -5.93 11.80
CA SER A 107 -3.98 -6.72 13.03
C SER A 107 -2.67 -7.37 13.49
N SER A 108 -1.72 -7.57 12.59
CA SER A 108 -0.38 -8.08 12.92
C SER A 108 0.53 -7.02 13.56
N PHE A 109 0.09 -5.76 13.59
CA PHE A 109 0.83 -4.59 14.05
C PHE A 109 0.07 -3.76 15.09
N ASP A 110 -0.92 -4.35 15.77
CA ASP A 110 -1.81 -3.68 16.75
C ASP A 110 -2.54 -2.44 16.21
N LEU A 111 -2.65 -2.31 14.88
CA LEU A 111 -3.40 -1.24 14.24
C LEU A 111 -4.91 -1.50 14.31
N LYS A 112 -5.71 -0.43 14.22
CA LYS A 112 -7.17 -0.55 14.19
C LYS A 112 -7.74 -0.79 12.78
N VAL A 113 -6.93 -0.73 11.73
CA VAL A 113 -7.30 -1.12 10.36
C VAL A 113 -6.93 -2.59 10.09
N ARG A 114 -7.64 -3.26 9.20
CA ARG A 114 -7.15 -4.54 8.63
C ARG A 114 -6.25 -4.28 7.44
N ARG A 115 -6.71 -3.54 6.47
CA ARG A 115 -5.99 -3.04 5.28
C ARG A 115 -5.00 -4.04 4.69
N HIS A 116 -5.51 -5.22 4.33
CA HIS A 116 -4.69 -6.25 3.68
C HIS A 116 -3.99 -5.71 2.43
N ARG A 117 -2.69 -5.99 2.33
CA ARG A 117 -1.87 -5.71 1.16
C ARG A 117 -0.95 -6.88 0.88
N ILE A 118 -0.80 -7.20 -0.41
CA ILE A 118 0.16 -8.18 -0.87
C ILE A 118 1.48 -7.49 -1.18
N PHE A 119 2.58 -8.14 -0.81
CA PHE A 119 3.94 -7.68 -1.06
C PHE A 119 4.73 -8.79 -1.73
N GLU A 120 5.12 -8.56 -2.98
CA GLU A 120 6.00 -9.41 -3.74
C GLU A 120 7.42 -8.88 -3.68
N SER A 121 8.41 -9.74 -3.50
CA SER A 121 9.82 -9.34 -3.43
C SER A 121 10.71 -10.46 -3.97
N ASN A 122 11.89 -10.11 -4.45
CA ASN A 122 12.94 -11.08 -4.81
C ASN A 122 13.79 -11.55 -3.62
N VAL A 123 13.48 -11.06 -2.41
CA VAL A 123 14.03 -11.57 -1.14
C VAL A 123 12.92 -12.15 -0.26
N VAL A 124 13.27 -13.09 0.60
CA VAL A 124 12.30 -13.75 1.47
C VAL A 124 11.90 -12.81 2.61
N ILE A 125 10.62 -12.45 2.67
CA ILE A 125 10.02 -11.71 3.76
C ILE A 125 9.08 -12.68 4.49
N PRO A 126 9.26 -12.96 5.80
CA PRO A 126 8.36 -13.84 6.53
C PRO A 126 6.93 -13.30 6.59
N GLU A 127 5.95 -14.17 6.43
CA GLU A 127 4.54 -13.81 6.64
C GLU A 127 4.24 -13.70 8.15
N LEU A 128 3.35 -12.78 8.52
CA LEU A 128 2.91 -12.60 9.90
C LEU A 128 1.48 -13.16 10.09
N PRO A 129 1.17 -13.74 11.25
CA PRO A 129 -0.19 -14.18 11.57
C PRO A 129 -1.13 -12.99 11.67
N HIS A 130 -2.39 -13.19 11.28
CA HIS A 130 -3.45 -12.18 11.38
C HIS A 130 -4.28 -12.39 12.66
N TYR A 131 -4.37 -11.37 13.48
CA TYR A 131 -5.07 -11.40 14.79
C TYR A 131 -6.45 -10.73 14.71
N HIS A 132 -7.29 -11.15 13.74
CA HIS A 132 -8.60 -10.53 13.50
C HIS A 132 -9.58 -10.68 14.64
N LYS A 133 -9.50 -11.76 15.44
CA LYS A 133 -10.39 -11.99 16.58
C LYS A 133 -10.02 -11.05 17.72
N GLU A 134 -8.75 -10.93 18.01
CA GLU A 134 -8.18 -10.10 19.08
C GLU A 134 -8.32 -8.61 18.76
N GLN A 135 -8.17 -8.23 17.48
CA GLN A 135 -8.33 -6.85 17.01
C GLN A 135 -9.75 -6.30 17.24
N GLY A 136 -10.76 -7.16 17.22
CA GLY A 136 -12.16 -6.76 17.27
C GLY A 136 -12.65 -6.07 15.99
N LYS A 137 -13.49 -5.03 16.14
CA LYS A 137 -14.09 -4.33 15.01
C LYS A 137 -13.09 -3.33 14.39
N PRO A 138 -12.69 -3.53 13.11
CA PRO A 138 -11.73 -2.64 12.49
C PRO A 138 -12.34 -1.29 12.10
N VAL A 139 -11.50 -0.27 12.05
CA VAL A 139 -11.83 1.04 11.49
C VAL A 139 -11.62 1.02 9.98
N GLY A 140 -12.61 1.44 9.21
CA GLY A 140 -12.51 1.60 7.75
C GLY A 140 -11.89 2.94 7.37
N VAL A 141 -10.90 2.92 6.47
CA VAL A 141 -10.28 4.13 5.89
C VAL A 141 -10.42 4.08 4.38
N TYR A 142 -11.65 4.31 3.91
CA TYR A 142 -12.05 4.27 2.49
C TYR A 142 -13.34 5.08 2.26
N GLY A 143 -13.67 5.39 1.01
CA GLY A 143 -14.90 6.11 0.67
C GLY A 143 -14.98 7.53 1.24
N ALA A 144 -16.17 7.94 1.67
CA ALA A 144 -16.40 9.17 2.42
C ALA A 144 -16.20 8.94 3.91
N MET A 145 -15.72 9.97 4.63
CA MET A 145 -15.58 9.94 6.07
C MET A 145 -16.97 10.04 6.74
N GLY A 146 -17.17 9.32 7.84
CA GLY A 146 -18.40 9.32 8.60
C GLY A 146 -19.20 8.02 8.54
N ASP A 147 -20.41 8.05 9.03
CA ASP A 147 -21.28 6.86 9.12
C ASP A 147 -21.70 6.41 7.70
N GLN A 148 -21.18 5.28 7.27
CA GLN A 148 -21.70 4.53 6.13
C GLN A 148 -22.66 3.47 6.66
N PRO A 149 -23.80 3.18 5.95
CA PRO A 149 -24.71 2.14 6.35
C PRO A 149 -23.97 0.81 6.47
N GLN A 150 -24.17 0.11 7.60
CA GLN A 150 -23.51 -1.16 7.90
C GLN A 150 -24.48 -2.32 7.75
N GLY A 151 -24.02 -3.38 7.11
CA GLY A 151 -24.74 -4.63 6.99
C GLY A 151 -25.27 -4.84 5.58
N GLU A 152 -25.49 -6.11 5.23
CA GLU A 152 -26.25 -6.43 4.03
C GLU A 152 -27.67 -5.93 4.27
N ASP A 153 -28.10 -4.98 3.46
CA ASP A 153 -29.51 -4.69 3.36
C ASP A 153 -30.18 -5.91 2.76
N LYS A 154 -30.81 -6.70 3.59
CA LYS A 154 -31.50 -7.94 3.20
C LYS A 154 -32.60 -7.72 2.15
N ALA A 155 -33.06 -6.48 1.99
CA ALA A 155 -34.06 -6.12 1.00
C ALA A 155 -33.47 -5.85 -0.39
N THR A 156 -32.20 -5.39 -0.45
CA THR A 156 -31.54 -4.98 -1.71
C THR A 156 -30.35 -5.87 -2.10
N GLY A 157 -29.92 -6.79 -1.22
CA GLY A 157 -28.75 -7.64 -1.44
C GLY A 157 -27.43 -6.88 -1.54
N LYS A 158 -27.39 -5.61 -1.12
CA LYS A 158 -26.17 -4.81 -1.16
C LYS A 158 -25.26 -5.17 -0.01
N TYR A 159 -24.11 -5.69 -0.34
CA TYR A 159 -23.06 -6.05 0.62
C TYR A 159 -22.47 -4.81 1.29
N VAL A 160 -22.50 -4.79 2.61
CA VAL A 160 -21.91 -3.73 3.42
C VAL A 160 -20.67 -4.27 4.12
N TYR A 161 -19.55 -3.61 3.85
CA TYR A 161 -18.24 -4.01 4.39
C TYR A 161 -18.24 -3.97 5.93
N GLY A 162 -17.70 -5.02 6.55
CA GLY A 162 -17.74 -5.27 7.99
C GLY A 162 -16.82 -4.41 8.86
N GLY A 163 -16.78 -3.08 8.61
CA GLY A 163 -16.06 -2.11 9.43
C GLY A 163 -16.84 -0.79 9.52
N THR A 164 -16.62 -0.03 10.58
CA THR A 164 -17.13 1.35 10.69
C THR A 164 -16.14 2.26 9.99
N VAL A 165 -16.57 3.02 8.99
CA VAL A 165 -15.71 4.07 8.42
C VAL A 165 -15.40 5.10 9.51
N ALA A 166 -14.14 5.52 9.60
CA ALA A 166 -13.70 6.52 10.55
C ALA A 166 -14.60 7.76 10.52
N LYS A 167 -15.00 8.24 11.67
CA LYS A 167 -15.90 9.41 11.80
C LYS A 167 -15.12 10.72 11.69
N THR A 168 -13.85 10.68 12.05
CA THR A 168 -12.95 11.84 12.04
C THR A 168 -11.62 11.49 11.39
N LEU A 169 -10.93 12.52 10.90
CA LEU A 169 -9.57 12.34 10.36
C LEU A 169 -8.61 11.78 11.42
N GLY A 170 -8.68 12.28 12.65
CA GLY A 170 -7.83 11.81 13.74
C GLY A 170 -8.06 10.33 14.08
N GLU A 171 -9.31 9.83 14.04
CA GLU A 171 -9.59 8.40 14.20
C GLU A 171 -8.96 7.56 13.09
N ALA A 172 -9.06 8.02 11.84
CA ALA A 172 -8.45 7.33 10.70
C ALA A 172 -6.93 7.34 10.77
N GLN A 173 -6.34 8.48 11.13
CA GLN A 173 -4.90 8.65 11.32
C GLN A 173 -4.38 7.70 12.42
N ALA A 174 -5.02 7.71 13.57
CA ALA A 174 -4.67 6.81 14.68
C ALA A 174 -4.81 5.33 14.30
N ALA A 175 -5.88 4.99 13.55
CA ALA A 175 -6.10 3.62 13.10
C ALA A 175 -5.04 3.10 12.11
N MET A 176 -4.46 4.00 11.31
CA MET A 176 -3.42 3.72 10.31
C MET A 176 -1.98 3.88 10.85
N GLY A 177 -1.81 4.53 12.02
CA GLY A 177 -0.49 4.95 12.50
C GLY A 177 0.14 6.04 11.62
N ILE A 178 -0.68 6.98 11.10
CA ILE A 178 -0.25 8.08 10.23
C ILE A 178 -0.94 9.36 10.71
N ASP A 179 -0.21 10.37 11.15
CA ASP A 179 -0.76 11.60 11.72
C ASP A 179 -0.62 12.85 10.83
N TRP A 180 0.10 12.77 9.70
CA TRP A 180 0.41 13.90 8.82
C TRP A 180 -0.40 13.93 7.51
N LEU A 181 -1.10 12.86 7.13
CA LEU A 181 -1.84 12.80 5.87
C LEU A 181 -3.29 13.26 6.04
N LYS A 182 -3.80 13.93 5.01
CA LYS A 182 -5.23 14.27 4.87
C LYS A 182 -6.02 13.03 4.41
N TRP A 183 -7.35 13.08 4.53
CA TRP A 183 -8.24 11.95 4.23
C TRP A 183 -8.00 11.31 2.85
N GLN A 184 -7.85 12.12 1.81
CA GLN A 184 -7.69 11.60 0.45
C GLN A 184 -6.38 10.82 0.29
N GLN A 185 -5.28 11.34 0.82
CA GLN A 185 -3.98 10.68 0.81
C GLN A 185 -3.98 9.44 1.71
N LEU A 186 -4.60 9.53 2.89
CA LEU A 186 -4.69 8.43 3.85
C LEU A 186 -5.41 7.20 3.29
N LYS A 187 -6.45 7.40 2.46
CA LYS A 187 -7.15 6.30 1.78
C LYS A 187 -6.26 5.52 0.80
N GLU A 188 -5.29 6.17 0.22
CA GLU A 188 -4.38 5.59 -0.79
C GLU A 188 -3.10 5.04 -0.15
N SER A 189 -2.75 5.49 1.07
CA SER A 189 -1.53 5.08 1.76
C SER A 189 -1.62 3.66 2.35
N ILE A 190 -0.46 3.11 2.69
CA ILE A 190 -0.30 1.91 3.51
C ILE A 190 0.25 2.29 4.89
N PRO A 191 -0.05 1.53 5.95
CA PRO A 191 0.50 1.78 7.27
C PRO A 191 2.05 1.76 7.27
N PRO A 192 2.72 2.73 7.89
CA PRO A 192 4.19 2.72 8.02
C PRO A 192 4.74 1.47 8.68
N ALA A 193 3.98 0.85 9.59
CA ALA A 193 4.35 -0.39 10.24
C ALA A 193 4.66 -1.53 9.25
N TYR A 194 3.98 -1.58 8.09
CA TYR A 194 4.26 -2.59 7.06
C TYR A 194 5.62 -2.38 6.41
N THR A 195 5.90 -1.15 5.97
CA THR A 195 7.18 -0.83 5.33
C THR A 195 8.35 -0.80 6.31
N LYS A 196 8.10 -0.54 7.60
CA LYS A 196 9.09 -0.71 8.65
C LYS A 196 9.47 -2.18 8.80
N TYR A 197 8.48 -3.06 8.96
CA TYR A 197 8.70 -4.50 9.05
C TYR A 197 9.46 -5.03 7.84
N ILE A 198 9.02 -4.67 6.63
CA ILE A 198 9.71 -5.06 5.39
C ILE A 198 11.15 -4.55 5.40
N GLY A 199 11.39 -3.27 5.69
CA GLY A 199 12.71 -2.68 5.73
C GLY A 199 13.65 -3.38 6.71
N GLU A 200 13.19 -3.73 7.90
CA GLU A 200 13.97 -4.50 8.89
C GLU A 200 14.37 -5.89 8.35
N LYS A 201 13.52 -6.54 7.53
CA LYS A 201 13.87 -7.84 6.92
C LYS A 201 14.84 -7.69 5.76
N LEU A 202 14.68 -6.65 4.94
CA LEU A 202 15.59 -6.36 3.82
C LEU A 202 17.01 -6.01 4.32
N SER A 203 17.15 -5.29 5.43
CA SER A 203 18.45 -4.91 6.00
C SER A 203 19.30 -6.12 6.37
N THR A 204 18.69 -7.20 6.85
CA THR A 204 19.41 -8.44 7.18
C THR A 204 19.97 -9.16 5.97
N GLU A 205 19.33 -9.03 4.81
CA GLU A 205 19.75 -9.68 3.56
C GLU A 205 20.80 -8.85 2.79
N VAL A 206 20.70 -7.52 2.83
CA VAL A 206 21.67 -6.62 2.17
C VAL A 206 23.04 -6.74 2.82
N ILE A 207 23.12 -6.88 4.16
CA ILE A 207 24.38 -7.05 4.88
C ILE A 207 25.11 -8.37 4.50
N HIS A 208 24.40 -9.40 4.05
CA HIS A 208 24.99 -10.68 3.66
C HIS A 208 25.47 -10.76 2.21
N ARG A 209 25.18 -9.74 1.39
CA ARG A 209 25.59 -9.66 -0.02
C ARG A 209 26.81 -8.77 -0.26
N GLY A 210 27.29 -8.04 0.74
CA GLY A 210 28.50 -7.19 0.73
C GLY A 210 29.67 -7.91 1.41
#